data_c1763e21b4452510f4465042a11eacbd
#
_entry.id   c1763e21b4452510f4465042a11eacbd
#
_cell.length_a   1.000
_cell.length_b   1.000
_cell.length_c   1.000
_cell.angle_alpha   90.00
_cell.angle_beta   90.00
_cell.angle_gamma   90.00
#
_symmetry.space_group_name_H-M   'P 1'
#
loop_
_entity.id
_entity.type
_entity.pdbx_description
1 polymer ?
#
loop_
_entity_poly.entity_id
_entity_poly.type
_entity_poly.pdbx_seq_one_letter_code
_entity_poly.pdbx_strand_id
1 'polypeptide(L)'
;MNQTEHAETTVYLSLDASTMVASKQVHIEDIASVFCSQPDIMHDVKKIKLFTFRDNEQGQLVVNALAIIGEILKYDKSVTVQNIGSQECVVYYRNLSDGHKRTGKIKAAFLMLLAFFGTAYSILSYNGDVGAIDLLQDLYQMFTGTQASATTAGYRFGILFYCVGLFFGMLLFFNHGLNHKKADDPTPLQVQMRLYERDVNDAIVVDSAREGTSLDVD
;
A
#
# COMPACT_ATOMS: atom_id res chain seq x y z
N MET A 1 44.39 -37.40 12.22
CA MET A 1 42.98 -37.09 12.48
C MET A 1 42.67 -35.81 11.70
N ASN A 2 42.26 -35.97 10.43
CA ASN A 2 41.80 -34.82 9.63
C ASN A 2 40.37 -34.54 10.01
N GLN A 3 40.14 -33.50 10.78
CA GLN A 3 38.84 -32.83 10.83
C GLN A 3 38.72 -32.04 9.53
N THR A 4 38.05 -32.60 8.54
CA THR A 4 37.47 -31.85 7.47
C THR A 4 36.38 -31.00 8.13
N GLU A 5 36.68 -29.70 8.39
CA GLU A 5 35.68 -28.67 8.60
C GLU A 5 34.77 -28.68 7.35
N HIS A 6 33.64 -29.37 7.45
CA HIS A 6 32.56 -29.12 6.54
C HIS A 6 32.16 -27.65 6.77
N ALA A 7 32.58 -26.75 5.92
CA ALA A 7 32.13 -25.39 5.93
C ALA A 7 30.59 -25.46 5.79
N GLU A 8 29.92 -25.23 6.90
CA GLU A 8 28.45 -25.25 7.00
C GLU A 8 27.92 -24.17 6.08
N THR A 9 27.33 -24.59 4.99
CA THR A 9 26.84 -23.64 3.96
C THR A 9 25.62 -22.90 4.50
N THR A 10 25.77 -21.62 4.76
CA THR A 10 24.66 -20.79 5.27
C THR A 10 23.89 -20.19 4.11
N VAL A 11 22.58 -20.39 4.12
CA VAL A 11 21.60 -19.75 3.22
C VAL A 11 20.94 -18.61 3.99
N TYR A 12 21.10 -17.39 3.51
CA TYR A 12 20.41 -16.21 4.03
C TYR A 12 19.12 -16.01 3.28
N LEU A 13 18.02 -15.93 4.01
CA LEU A 13 16.68 -15.69 3.50
C LEU A 13 16.23 -14.32 3.97
N SER A 14 15.79 -13.46 3.05
CA SER A 14 15.14 -12.20 3.38
C SER A 14 13.71 -12.24 2.86
N LEU A 15 12.76 -12.57 3.75
CA LEU A 15 11.36 -12.67 3.43
C LEU A 15 10.73 -11.26 3.39
N ASP A 16 9.96 -10.98 2.35
CA ASP A 16 9.20 -9.74 2.23
C ASP A 16 7.97 -9.77 3.16
N ALA A 17 7.57 -8.62 3.71
CA ALA A 17 6.37 -8.54 4.55
C ALA A 17 5.07 -8.77 3.76
N SER A 18 5.06 -8.33 2.50
CA SER A 18 3.96 -8.60 1.57
C SER A 18 4.48 -8.62 0.13
N THR A 19 3.89 -9.47 -0.71
CA THR A 19 4.22 -9.54 -2.12
C THR A 19 3.01 -9.85 -2.98
N MET A 20 3.07 -9.44 -4.26
CA MET A 20 2.01 -9.71 -5.23
C MET A 20 2.55 -10.62 -6.33
N VAL A 21 1.94 -11.78 -6.50
CA VAL A 21 2.33 -12.76 -7.51
C VAL A 21 1.29 -12.84 -8.62
N ALA A 22 1.76 -12.96 -9.86
CA ALA A 22 0.91 -13.14 -11.04
C ALA A 22 0.78 -14.61 -11.44
N SER A 23 1.71 -15.46 -10.97
CA SER A 23 1.70 -16.89 -11.20
C SER A 23 0.91 -17.61 -10.11
N LYS A 24 0.19 -18.68 -10.49
CA LYS A 24 -0.48 -19.56 -9.53
C LYS A 24 0.51 -20.39 -8.73
N GLN A 25 1.62 -20.76 -9.34
CA GLN A 25 2.70 -21.48 -8.65
C GLN A 25 3.63 -20.44 -8.03
N VAL A 26 3.84 -20.56 -6.74
CA VAL A 26 4.67 -19.67 -5.96
C VAL A 26 5.94 -20.41 -5.56
N HIS A 27 7.08 -19.81 -5.89
CA HIS A 27 8.41 -20.29 -5.56
C HIS A 27 9.02 -19.36 -4.51
N ILE A 28 10.13 -19.82 -3.89
CA ILE A 28 10.81 -19.00 -2.89
C ILE A 28 11.27 -17.66 -3.47
N GLU A 29 11.74 -17.62 -4.72
CA GLU A 29 12.17 -16.39 -5.39
C GLU A 29 11.08 -15.33 -5.57
N ASP A 30 9.80 -15.74 -5.55
CA ASP A 30 8.66 -14.85 -5.71
C ASP A 30 8.35 -14.04 -4.44
N ILE A 31 8.76 -14.54 -3.27
CA ILE A 31 8.39 -13.98 -1.96
C ILE A 31 9.57 -13.64 -1.06
N ALA A 32 10.76 -14.08 -1.42
CA ALA A 32 11.98 -13.88 -0.63
C ALA A 32 13.21 -13.71 -1.50
N SER A 33 14.13 -12.87 -1.02
CA SER A 33 15.48 -12.79 -1.56
C SER A 33 16.37 -13.84 -0.89
N VAL A 34 17.07 -14.63 -1.69
CA VAL A 34 17.95 -15.71 -1.22
C VAL A 34 19.38 -15.39 -1.58
N PHE A 35 20.28 -15.49 -0.60
CA PHE A 35 21.73 -15.39 -0.79
C PHE A 35 22.44 -16.61 -0.18
N CYS A 36 23.35 -17.19 -0.94
CA CYS A 36 24.23 -18.27 -0.50
C CYS A 36 25.59 -18.10 -1.15
N SER A 37 26.66 -18.53 -0.45
CA SER A 37 28.01 -18.49 -0.99
C SER A 37 28.22 -19.46 -2.16
N GLN A 38 27.37 -20.50 -2.27
CA GLN A 38 27.38 -21.48 -3.34
C GLN A 38 26.30 -21.18 -4.36
N PRO A 39 26.64 -20.83 -5.62
CA PRO A 39 25.66 -20.42 -6.62
C PRO A 39 24.65 -21.52 -6.98
N ASP A 40 25.08 -22.77 -6.98
CA ASP A 40 24.24 -23.92 -7.33
C ASP A 40 23.12 -24.09 -6.30
N ILE A 41 23.46 -24.09 -5.01
CA ILE A 41 22.49 -24.19 -3.91
C ILE A 41 21.54 -22.98 -3.94
N MET A 42 22.06 -21.76 -4.17
CA MET A 42 21.25 -20.56 -4.27
C MET A 42 20.21 -20.68 -5.40
N HIS A 43 20.61 -21.21 -6.57
CA HIS A 43 19.72 -21.36 -7.70
C HIS A 43 18.62 -22.39 -7.45
N ASP A 44 18.99 -23.51 -6.85
CA ASP A 44 18.06 -24.59 -6.55
C ASP A 44 17.06 -24.18 -5.47
N VAL A 45 17.51 -23.52 -4.39
CA VAL A 45 16.66 -23.00 -3.32
C VAL A 45 15.64 -21.99 -3.87
N LYS A 46 16.04 -21.09 -4.76
CA LYS A 46 15.13 -20.12 -5.40
C LYS A 46 13.97 -20.77 -6.12
N LYS A 47 14.21 -21.94 -6.74
CA LYS A 47 13.23 -22.68 -7.55
C LYS A 47 12.34 -23.61 -6.74
N ILE A 48 12.56 -23.76 -5.45
CA ILE A 48 11.69 -24.59 -4.61
C ILE A 48 10.29 -24.02 -4.66
N LYS A 49 9.33 -24.88 -5.05
CA LYS A 49 7.93 -24.55 -5.08
C LYS A 49 7.35 -24.68 -3.68
N LEU A 50 6.70 -23.61 -3.20
CA LEU A 50 6.08 -23.59 -1.88
C LEU A 50 4.63 -24.08 -1.93
N PHE A 51 3.82 -23.47 -2.80
CA PHE A 51 2.40 -23.81 -2.93
C PHE A 51 1.83 -23.40 -4.29
N THR A 52 0.55 -23.75 -4.51
CA THR A 52 -0.17 -23.37 -5.73
C THR A 52 -1.56 -22.88 -5.37
N PHE A 53 -1.90 -21.67 -5.81
CA PHE A 53 -3.26 -21.14 -5.69
C PHE A 53 -4.26 -21.95 -6.53
N ARG A 54 -5.42 -22.28 -5.96
CA ARG A 54 -6.52 -22.98 -6.66
C ARG A 54 -7.25 -22.05 -7.62
N ASP A 55 -7.87 -22.58 -8.66
CA ASP A 55 -8.39 -21.83 -9.82
C ASP A 55 -9.46 -20.77 -9.50
N ASN A 56 -10.14 -20.83 -8.35
CA ASN A 56 -11.22 -19.92 -7.98
C ASN A 56 -10.87 -18.93 -6.86
N GLU A 57 -9.64 -18.89 -6.42
CA GLU A 57 -9.24 -18.04 -5.30
C GLU A 57 -8.45 -16.83 -5.82
N GLN A 58 -9.17 -15.70 -6.02
CA GLN A 58 -8.51 -14.41 -5.79
C GLN A 58 -8.23 -14.39 -4.30
N GLY A 59 -7.04 -14.83 -3.90
CA GLY A 59 -6.73 -15.14 -2.52
C GLY A 59 -5.51 -14.42 -2.04
N GLN A 60 -5.51 -14.23 -0.78
CA GLN A 60 -4.34 -13.92 0.01
C GLN A 60 -3.99 -15.17 0.82
N LEU A 61 -2.71 -15.45 0.95
CA LEU A 61 -2.20 -16.53 1.78
C LEU A 61 -1.06 -15.99 2.64
N VAL A 62 -1.10 -16.30 3.91
CA VAL A 62 0.01 -15.97 4.82
C VAL A 62 0.98 -17.14 4.85
N VAL A 63 2.25 -16.85 4.63
CA VAL A 63 3.36 -17.82 4.62
C VAL A 63 4.31 -17.48 5.75
N ASN A 64 4.54 -18.44 6.64
CA ASN A 64 5.49 -18.29 7.73
C ASN A 64 6.92 -18.62 7.24
N ALA A 65 7.91 -17.87 7.72
CA ALA A 65 9.33 -18.13 7.42
C ALA A 65 9.76 -19.53 7.82
N LEU A 66 9.20 -20.09 8.90
CA LEU A 66 9.51 -21.46 9.34
C LEU A 66 9.09 -22.51 8.31
N ALA A 67 7.94 -22.32 7.63
CA ALA A 67 7.51 -23.20 6.56
C ALA A 67 8.52 -23.21 5.41
N ILE A 68 9.03 -22.05 5.02
CA ILE A 68 10.05 -21.91 3.97
C ILE A 68 11.35 -22.59 4.39
N ILE A 69 11.78 -22.34 5.62
CA ILE A 69 12.99 -22.99 6.19
C ILE A 69 12.82 -24.51 6.17
N GLY A 70 11.63 -25.01 6.56
CA GLY A 70 11.31 -26.44 6.53
C GLY A 70 11.42 -27.03 5.13
N GLU A 71 10.93 -26.35 4.10
CA GLU A 71 11.04 -26.80 2.70
C GLU A 71 12.49 -26.79 2.21
N ILE A 72 13.29 -25.78 2.57
CA ILE A 72 14.71 -25.73 2.23
C ILE A 72 15.47 -26.91 2.89
N LEU A 73 15.22 -27.18 4.18
CA LEU A 73 15.87 -28.30 4.91
C LEU A 73 15.40 -29.67 4.44
N LYS A 74 14.20 -29.80 3.89
CA LYS A 74 13.76 -31.03 3.20
C LYS A 74 14.57 -31.27 1.93
N TYR A 75 14.92 -30.21 1.21
CA TYR A 75 15.70 -30.28 -0.01
C TYR A 75 17.19 -30.63 0.29
N ASP A 76 17.81 -29.88 1.20
CA ASP A 76 19.19 -30.11 1.62
C ASP A 76 19.37 -29.93 3.14
N LYS A 77 19.63 -31.05 3.83
CA LYS A 77 19.81 -31.05 5.29
C LYS A 77 21.19 -30.55 5.74
N SER A 78 22.11 -30.32 4.80
CA SER A 78 23.49 -29.91 5.12
C SER A 78 23.63 -28.38 5.22
N VAL A 79 22.57 -27.63 4.88
CA VAL A 79 22.57 -26.16 4.91
C VAL A 79 22.00 -25.64 6.22
N THR A 80 22.57 -24.54 6.71
CA THR A 80 21.99 -23.75 7.80
C THR A 80 21.23 -22.57 7.18
N VAL A 81 19.97 -22.39 7.53
CA VAL A 81 19.12 -21.29 7.01
C VAL A 81 18.96 -20.21 8.06
N GLN A 82 19.24 -18.98 7.69
CA GLN A 82 19.07 -17.82 8.55
C GLN A 82 18.10 -16.80 7.89
N ASN A 83 16.94 -16.59 8.51
CA ASN A 83 16.02 -15.54 8.08
C ASN A 83 16.44 -14.18 8.66
N ILE A 84 16.65 -13.19 7.78
CA ILE A 84 16.99 -11.80 8.11
C ILE A 84 15.86 -10.82 7.73
N GLY A 85 14.78 -11.32 7.12
CA GLY A 85 13.60 -10.57 6.72
C GLY A 85 12.44 -10.67 7.70
N SER A 86 11.21 -10.50 7.18
CA SER A 86 9.98 -10.68 7.95
C SER A 86 9.83 -12.13 8.43
N GLN A 87 9.10 -12.33 9.51
CA GLN A 87 8.75 -13.67 10.00
C GLN A 87 7.59 -14.27 9.21
N GLU A 88 6.76 -13.42 8.64
CA GLU A 88 5.57 -13.77 7.87
C GLU A 88 5.48 -12.90 6.62
N CYS A 89 4.88 -13.47 5.57
CA CYS A 89 4.64 -12.79 4.30
C CYS A 89 3.19 -12.98 3.88
N VAL A 90 2.51 -11.86 3.58
CA VAL A 90 1.18 -11.90 2.97
C VAL A 90 1.33 -11.96 1.45
N VAL A 91 1.01 -13.09 0.85
CA VAL A 91 1.10 -13.31 -0.60
C VAL A 91 -0.25 -13.04 -1.24
N TYR A 92 -0.32 -12.01 -2.09
CA TYR A 92 -1.51 -11.67 -2.85
C TYR A 92 -1.42 -12.26 -4.25
N TYR A 93 -2.38 -13.12 -4.61
CA TYR A 93 -2.50 -13.59 -5.99
C TYR A 93 -3.38 -12.65 -6.81
N ARG A 94 -2.85 -12.14 -7.90
CA ARG A 94 -3.59 -11.31 -8.85
C ARG A 94 -3.48 -11.86 -10.25
N ASN A 95 -4.59 -12.39 -10.75
CA ASN A 95 -4.67 -12.80 -12.15
C ASN A 95 -4.66 -11.56 -13.07
N LEU A 96 -3.55 -11.33 -13.76
CA LEU A 96 -3.41 -10.20 -14.70
C LEU A 96 -4.25 -10.36 -15.98
N SER A 97 -4.79 -11.55 -16.22
CA SER A 97 -5.58 -11.85 -17.42
C SER A 97 -7.06 -11.46 -17.31
N ASP A 98 -7.54 -11.07 -16.11
CA ASP A 98 -8.92 -10.64 -15.95
C ASP A 98 -9.19 -9.33 -16.68
N GLY A 99 -9.73 -9.48 -17.88
CA GLY A 99 -10.08 -8.42 -18.82
C GLY A 99 -11.20 -7.47 -18.39
N HIS A 100 -11.50 -7.35 -17.11
CA HIS A 100 -12.53 -6.45 -16.56
C HIS A 100 -12.11 -4.98 -16.50
N LYS A 101 -11.22 -4.58 -17.41
CA LYS A 101 -10.70 -3.21 -17.46
C LYS A 101 -11.77 -2.12 -17.65
N ARG A 102 -12.91 -2.44 -18.26
CA ARG A 102 -13.99 -1.45 -18.51
C ARG A 102 -14.89 -1.26 -17.29
N THR A 103 -15.35 -2.34 -16.69
CA THR A 103 -16.20 -2.29 -15.47
C THR A 103 -15.44 -1.73 -14.27
N GLY A 104 -14.14 -2.03 -14.14
CA GLY A 104 -13.28 -1.44 -13.12
C GLY A 104 -13.14 0.08 -13.28
N LYS A 105 -12.96 0.56 -14.51
CA LYS A 105 -12.89 2.01 -14.79
C LYS A 105 -14.21 2.74 -14.48
N ILE A 106 -15.35 2.13 -14.81
CA ILE A 106 -16.68 2.72 -14.51
C ILE A 106 -16.92 2.77 -13.00
N LYS A 107 -16.60 1.69 -12.26
CA LYS A 107 -16.67 1.68 -10.79
C LYS A 107 -15.77 2.75 -10.18
N ALA A 108 -14.53 2.86 -10.66
CA ALA A 108 -13.59 3.88 -10.19
C ALA A 108 -14.09 5.30 -10.47
N ALA A 109 -14.64 5.56 -11.67
CA ALA A 109 -15.23 6.85 -12.02
C ALA A 109 -16.45 7.19 -11.13
N PHE A 110 -17.30 6.20 -10.84
CA PHE A 110 -18.44 6.38 -9.94
C PHE A 110 -17.99 6.71 -8.51
N LEU A 111 -17.00 5.98 -7.99
CA LEU A 111 -16.44 6.24 -6.67
C LEU A 111 -15.77 7.62 -6.59
N MET A 112 -15.03 8.02 -7.64
CA MET A 112 -14.45 9.37 -7.73
C MET A 112 -15.53 10.46 -7.68
N LEU A 113 -16.62 10.27 -8.42
CA LEU A 113 -17.74 11.22 -8.47
C LEU A 113 -18.44 11.29 -7.12
N LEU A 114 -18.69 10.15 -6.48
CA LEU A 114 -19.28 10.11 -5.14
C LEU A 114 -18.37 10.79 -4.10
N ALA A 115 -17.07 10.52 -4.13
CA ALA A 115 -16.09 11.16 -3.26
C ALA A 115 -16.03 12.67 -3.50
N PHE A 116 -16.07 13.11 -4.76
CA PHE A 116 -16.06 14.52 -5.12
C PHE A 116 -17.28 15.25 -4.53
N PHE A 117 -18.49 14.73 -4.74
CA PHE A 117 -19.69 15.35 -4.19
C PHE A 117 -19.75 15.30 -2.66
N GLY A 118 -19.30 14.18 -2.07
CA GLY A 118 -19.23 14.04 -0.61
C GLY A 118 -18.27 15.08 0.00
N THR A 119 -17.09 15.24 -0.60
CA THR A 119 -16.11 16.24 -0.15
C THR A 119 -16.63 17.66 -0.35
N ALA A 120 -17.24 17.96 -1.50
CA ALA A 120 -17.85 19.27 -1.77
C ALA A 120 -18.95 19.60 -0.76
N TYR A 121 -19.81 18.62 -0.44
CA TYR A 121 -20.83 18.78 0.58
C TYR A 121 -20.24 19.03 1.98
N SER A 122 -19.21 18.28 2.36
CA SER A 122 -18.51 18.46 3.64
C SER A 122 -17.90 19.85 3.76
N ILE A 123 -17.27 20.35 2.70
CA ILE A 123 -16.70 21.71 2.68
C ILE A 123 -17.80 22.76 2.80
N LEU A 124 -18.93 22.61 2.09
CA LEU A 124 -20.05 23.53 2.18
C LEU A 124 -20.67 23.52 3.58
N SER A 125 -20.85 22.34 4.17
CA SER A 125 -21.38 22.20 5.52
C SER A 125 -20.46 22.86 6.55
N TYR A 126 -19.15 22.60 6.45
CA TYR A 126 -18.15 23.20 7.33
C TYR A 126 -18.14 24.75 7.20
N ASN A 127 -18.16 25.28 5.97
CA ASN A 127 -18.21 26.73 5.75
C ASN A 127 -19.48 27.37 6.32
N GLY A 128 -20.63 26.68 6.27
CA GLY A 128 -21.85 27.12 6.90
C GLY A 128 -21.77 27.10 8.44
N ASP A 129 -21.16 26.06 8.98
CA ASP A 129 -21.06 25.86 10.43
C ASP A 129 -20.12 26.88 11.11
N VAL A 130 -19.01 27.21 10.44
CA VAL A 130 -18.05 28.24 10.92
C VAL A 130 -18.42 29.68 10.54
N GLY A 131 -19.53 29.90 9.83
CA GLY A 131 -19.96 31.24 9.40
C GLY A 131 -18.98 31.93 8.45
N ALA A 132 -18.28 31.15 7.59
CA ALA A 132 -17.26 31.70 6.69
C ALA A 132 -17.81 32.78 5.75
N ILE A 133 -19.07 32.67 5.34
CA ILE A 133 -19.75 33.67 4.49
C ILE A 133 -20.01 34.95 5.27
N ASP A 134 -20.46 34.83 6.52
CA ASP A 134 -20.70 35.97 7.38
C ASP A 134 -19.42 36.73 7.70
N LEU A 135 -18.34 35.97 7.96
CA LEU A 135 -16.99 36.53 8.17
C LEU A 135 -16.51 37.31 6.94
N LEU A 136 -16.76 36.81 5.72
CA LEU A 136 -16.41 37.52 4.48
C LEU A 136 -17.26 38.78 4.29
N GLN A 137 -18.53 38.79 4.72
CA GLN A 137 -19.38 39.96 4.72
C GLN A 137 -18.88 41.03 5.69
N ASP A 138 -18.57 40.63 6.91
CA ASP A 138 -18.03 41.52 7.94
C ASP A 138 -16.69 42.12 7.49
N LEU A 139 -15.80 41.30 6.93
CA LEU A 139 -14.53 41.77 6.39
C LEU A 139 -14.72 42.77 5.27
N TYR A 140 -15.63 42.51 4.33
CA TYR A 140 -15.98 43.44 3.25
C TYR A 140 -16.48 44.76 3.79
N GLN A 141 -17.38 44.72 4.78
CA GLN A 141 -17.93 45.91 5.42
C GLN A 141 -16.84 46.72 6.15
N MET A 142 -15.90 46.04 6.80
CA MET A 142 -14.80 46.69 7.49
C MET A 142 -13.86 47.44 6.54
N PHE A 143 -13.61 46.92 5.33
CA PHE A 143 -12.75 47.57 4.36
C PHE A 143 -13.45 48.64 3.51
N THR A 144 -14.75 48.48 3.23
CA THR A 144 -15.48 49.37 2.30
C THR A 144 -16.45 50.33 2.99
N GLY A 145 -16.75 50.07 4.28
CA GLY A 145 -17.77 50.84 5.02
C GLY A 145 -19.19 50.59 4.56
N THR A 146 -19.44 49.68 3.61
CA THR A 146 -20.77 49.37 3.06
C THR A 146 -21.15 47.91 3.32
N GLN A 147 -22.44 47.68 3.54
CA GLN A 147 -22.92 46.30 3.71
C GLN A 147 -22.75 45.49 2.41
N ALA A 148 -22.23 44.29 2.56
CA ALA A 148 -22.10 43.35 1.45
C ALA A 148 -23.48 42.83 1.04
N SER A 149 -23.76 42.84 -0.27
CA SER A 149 -24.92 42.18 -0.85
C SER A 149 -24.47 41.13 -1.87
N ALA A 150 -25.27 40.11 -2.06
CA ALA A 150 -25.00 39.08 -3.07
C ALA A 150 -24.84 39.63 -4.50
N THR A 151 -25.37 40.85 -4.73
CA THR A 151 -25.27 41.58 -6.00
C THR A 151 -24.03 42.47 -6.07
N THR A 152 -23.34 42.72 -4.95
CA THR A 152 -22.16 43.59 -4.90
C THR A 152 -20.96 42.92 -5.57
N ALA A 153 -20.46 43.55 -6.65
CA ALA A 153 -19.36 42.98 -7.43
C ALA A 153 -18.12 42.69 -6.57
N GLY A 154 -17.70 43.60 -5.67
CA GLY A 154 -16.56 43.43 -4.80
C GLY A 154 -16.68 42.22 -3.86
N TYR A 155 -17.87 42.01 -3.30
CA TYR A 155 -18.12 40.82 -2.46
C TYR A 155 -18.04 39.52 -3.25
N ARG A 156 -18.60 39.50 -4.47
CA ARG A 156 -18.48 38.32 -5.37
C ARG A 156 -17.03 38.01 -5.73
N PHE A 157 -16.21 39.03 -5.96
CA PHE A 157 -14.77 38.86 -6.16
C PHE A 157 -14.07 38.30 -4.91
N GLY A 158 -14.45 38.75 -3.71
CA GLY A 158 -13.92 38.22 -2.45
C GLY A 158 -14.18 36.71 -2.30
N ILE A 159 -15.41 36.27 -2.58
CA ILE A 159 -15.75 34.83 -2.58
C ILE A 159 -14.92 34.06 -3.63
N LEU A 160 -14.76 34.60 -4.83
CA LEU A 160 -13.99 33.98 -5.90
C LEU A 160 -12.53 33.82 -5.47
N PHE A 161 -11.91 34.86 -4.89
CA PHE A 161 -10.53 34.76 -4.38
C PHE A 161 -10.41 33.76 -3.23
N TYR A 162 -11.40 33.68 -2.35
CA TYR A 162 -11.45 32.65 -1.30
C TYR A 162 -11.46 31.23 -1.89
N CYS A 163 -12.31 30.96 -2.86
CA CYS A 163 -12.37 29.66 -3.54
C CYS A 163 -11.06 29.32 -4.26
N VAL A 164 -10.47 30.30 -4.94
CA VAL A 164 -9.17 30.14 -5.62
C VAL A 164 -8.06 29.89 -4.59
N GLY A 165 -8.03 30.63 -3.49
CA GLY A 165 -7.08 30.41 -2.41
C GLY A 165 -7.20 29.06 -1.77
N LEU A 166 -8.44 28.59 -1.51
CA LEU A 166 -8.71 27.24 -1.00
C LEU A 166 -8.18 26.16 -1.95
N PHE A 167 -8.47 26.32 -3.25
CA PHE A 167 -8.00 25.38 -4.27
C PHE A 167 -6.46 25.30 -4.32
N PHE A 168 -5.78 26.44 -4.39
CA PHE A 168 -4.31 26.46 -4.40
C PHE A 168 -3.72 25.99 -3.07
N GLY A 169 -4.31 26.33 -1.94
CA GLY A 169 -3.89 25.87 -0.63
C GLY A 169 -3.94 24.36 -0.51
N MET A 170 -5.03 23.73 -0.94
CA MET A 170 -5.16 22.29 -0.98
C MET A 170 -4.16 21.64 -1.95
N LEU A 171 -3.98 22.24 -3.12
CA LEU A 171 -3.04 21.74 -4.13
C LEU A 171 -1.59 21.75 -3.62
N LEU A 172 -1.19 22.81 -2.90
CA LEU A 172 0.12 22.92 -2.25
C LEU A 172 0.26 21.92 -1.10
N PHE A 173 -0.76 21.83 -0.24
CA PHE A 173 -0.75 20.93 0.92
C PHE A 173 -0.62 19.47 0.51
N PHE A 174 -1.36 19.04 -0.49
CA PHE A 174 -1.28 17.67 -1.01
C PHE A 174 -0.12 17.46 -1.99
N ASN A 175 0.63 18.50 -2.33
CA ASN A 175 1.78 18.47 -3.26
C ASN A 175 1.48 17.76 -4.60
N HIS A 176 0.24 17.88 -5.06
CA HIS A 176 -0.24 17.09 -6.21
C HIS A 176 0.08 17.74 -7.56
N GLY A 177 0.38 19.02 -7.59
CA GLY A 177 0.52 19.78 -8.84
C GLY A 177 1.92 20.30 -9.13
N LEU A 178 2.80 20.42 -8.14
CA LEU A 178 4.08 21.10 -8.29
C LEU A 178 5.28 20.14 -8.34
N ASN A 179 5.08 18.88 -8.05
CA ASN A 179 6.17 17.91 -7.98
C ASN A 179 6.43 17.25 -9.34
N HIS A 180 6.96 18.02 -10.30
CA HIS A 180 7.52 17.51 -11.55
C HIS A 180 8.96 16.99 -11.35
N LYS A 181 9.56 17.22 -10.20
CA LYS A 181 10.86 16.65 -9.84
C LYS A 181 10.62 15.36 -9.10
N LYS A 182 11.41 14.34 -9.43
CA LYS A 182 11.57 13.11 -8.67
C LYS A 182 11.87 13.51 -7.21
N ALA A 183 10.85 13.74 -6.42
CA ALA A 183 11.03 13.86 -4.99
C ALA A 183 11.24 12.45 -4.48
N ASP A 184 12.40 12.19 -3.91
CA ASP A 184 12.69 10.93 -3.23
C ASP A 184 11.81 10.76 -1.98
N ASP A 185 11.21 11.85 -1.50
CA ASP A 185 10.36 11.84 -0.31
C ASP A 185 8.90 11.50 -0.65
N PRO A 186 8.32 10.52 0.05
CA PRO A 186 6.92 10.15 -0.15
C PRO A 186 5.98 11.27 0.30
N THR A 187 4.89 11.47 -0.43
CA THR A 187 3.84 12.43 -0.04
C THR A 187 3.14 11.98 1.24
N PRO A 188 2.54 12.91 2.04
CA PRO A 188 1.79 12.55 3.23
C PRO A 188 0.71 11.49 2.98
N LEU A 189 0.03 11.56 1.83
CA LEU A 189 -0.95 10.57 1.42
C LEU A 189 -0.32 9.20 1.18
N GLN A 190 0.85 9.14 0.51
CA GLN A 190 1.57 7.88 0.29
C GLN A 190 2.03 7.26 1.61
N VAL A 191 2.46 8.07 2.57
CA VAL A 191 2.83 7.59 3.91
C VAL A 191 1.61 7.00 4.61
N GLN A 192 0.46 7.67 4.58
CA GLN A 192 -0.78 7.16 5.17
C GLN A 192 -1.26 5.88 4.50
N MET A 193 -1.16 5.78 3.18
CA MET A 193 -1.51 4.56 2.47
C MET A 193 -0.60 3.39 2.84
N ARG A 194 0.70 3.62 3.00
CA ARG A 194 1.65 2.57 3.44
C ARG A 194 1.41 2.14 4.88
N LEU A 195 1.09 3.07 5.78
CA LEU A 195 0.71 2.74 7.16
C LEU A 195 -0.55 1.88 7.18
N TYR A 196 -1.57 2.29 6.43
CA TYR A 196 -2.80 1.51 6.29
C TYR A 196 -2.55 0.11 5.71
N GLU A 197 -1.73 0.00 4.66
CA GLU A 197 -1.35 -1.29 4.07
C GLU A 197 -0.65 -2.20 5.08
N ARG A 198 0.27 -1.65 5.88
CA ARG A 198 0.93 -2.40 6.95
C ARG A 198 -0.06 -2.88 7.99
N ASP A 199 -0.93 -2.00 8.47
CA ASP A 199 -1.92 -2.34 9.49
C ASP A 199 -2.91 -3.42 8.98
N VAL A 200 -3.27 -3.36 7.70
CA VAL A 200 -4.09 -4.40 7.04
C VAL A 200 -3.34 -5.73 6.97
N ASN A 201 -2.06 -5.72 6.58
CA ASN A 201 -1.25 -6.94 6.52
C ASN A 201 -1.11 -7.57 7.91
N ASP A 202 -0.84 -6.76 8.93
CA ASP A 202 -0.75 -7.23 10.32
C ASP A 202 -2.07 -7.86 10.79
N ALA A 203 -3.22 -7.25 10.43
CA ALA A 203 -4.53 -7.82 10.74
C ALA A 203 -4.77 -9.15 10.03
N ILE A 204 -4.40 -9.27 8.74
CA ILE A 204 -4.51 -10.51 7.96
C ILE A 204 -3.67 -11.62 8.58
N VAL A 205 -2.45 -11.32 8.99
CA VAL A 205 -1.56 -12.28 9.66
C VAL A 205 -2.20 -12.80 10.95
N VAL A 206 -2.68 -11.90 11.81
CA VAL A 206 -3.35 -12.27 13.06
C VAL A 206 -4.60 -13.11 12.83
N ASP A 207 -5.42 -12.76 11.85
CA ASP A 207 -6.64 -13.50 11.54
C ASP A 207 -6.33 -14.87 10.93
N SER A 208 -5.36 -14.96 10.02
CA SER A 208 -4.90 -16.24 9.46
C SER A 208 -4.35 -17.19 10.51
N ALA A 209 -3.62 -16.66 11.50
CA ALA A 209 -3.13 -17.46 12.62
C ALA A 209 -4.27 -17.98 13.52
N ARG A 210 -5.33 -17.18 13.75
CA ARG A 210 -6.51 -17.58 14.52
C ARG A 210 -7.32 -18.65 13.80
N GLU A 211 -7.42 -18.57 12.47
CA GLU A 211 -8.20 -19.48 11.65
C GLU A 211 -7.43 -20.74 11.22
N GLY A 212 -6.11 -20.77 11.47
CA GLY A 212 -5.24 -21.88 11.02
C GLY A 212 -5.15 -21.97 9.49
N THR A 213 -5.25 -20.83 8.80
CA THR A 213 -5.19 -20.77 7.33
C THR A 213 -3.82 -20.36 6.80
N SER A 214 -2.86 -20.08 7.68
CA SER A 214 -1.48 -19.81 7.31
C SER A 214 -0.75 -21.08 6.86
N LEU A 215 0.18 -20.94 5.92
CA LEU A 215 1.14 -21.99 5.57
C LEU A 215 2.21 -22.02 6.66
N ASP A 216 2.11 -22.96 7.56
CA ASP A 216 3.02 -23.17 8.68
C ASP A 216 3.66 -24.55 8.61
N VAL A 217 4.60 -24.85 9.51
CA VAL A 217 5.23 -26.18 9.65
C VAL A 217 4.27 -27.09 10.39
N ASP A 218 3.94 -28.25 9.78
CA ASP A 218 3.22 -29.36 10.42
C ASP A 218 4.14 -30.15 11.37
#